data_f35059d138c3a90c1bae70372ee03e18
#
_entry.id   f35059d138c3a90c1bae70372ee03e18
#
_cell.length_a   1.000
_cell.length_b   1.000
_cell.length_c   1.000
_cell.angle_alpha   90.00
_cell.angle_beta   90.00
_cell.angle_gamma   90.00
#
_symmetry.space_group_name_H-M   'P 1'
#
loop_
_entity.id
_entity.type
_entity.pdbx_description
1 polymer ?
#
loop_
_entity_poly.entity_id
_entity_poly.type
_entity_poly.pdbx_seq_one_letter_code
_entity_poly.pdbx_strand_id
1 'polypeptide(L)'
;MNEPKILKIKKINNVDCQLFTNHPTIKDDVCSFMTLYAKNYKFMPKFKTGLWDGKIRFVDKAGIFKIGLLSRVYNFIKNYENLDIDIDDELVSNETDFEDSFNEATSSFLVDHITPRDYQLEGALKAIKFKRGILEHATSAGKSLIIALVSMYLLLNKKCKKVMVLVPSTGLVEQMFNDFISYGINESYLGKFYEKEKNIDRQIVISTWQSMHPHKDLILDFDCIFFDEAHMQKANVVRTVGENASNATYRIGLTGTIDLYKADRYLIESVIGPVIHTVTPQHLITNNYASDVFVKIFFINHLEKNIDHLEGLPFQDEKEWIENYLPRNKIIKTIVQKHHEKDQNILILFDHLEHGELIKQELESLEKTGSKIFLVTGSTPAKEREKIRKFANENKKVVIIGTYGVFSTGVSINRLHGVIFAIAGKSLVRVMQSVGRGMRLHDEKNGVRVYDICDSFKYSEDHLKERLNIYDKAGYKVDIKEIDIKE
;
A
#
# COMPACT_ATOMS: atom_id res chain seq x y z
N MET A 1 -7.29 53.64 -4.64
CA MET A 1 -8.03 52.37 -4.75
C MET A 1 -6.96 51.27 -4.98
N ASN A 2 -6.83 50.32 -4.05
CA ASN A 2 -5.90 49.21 -4.27
C ASN A 2 -6.43 48.38 -5.44
N GLU A 3 -5.60 48.20 -6.47
CA GLU A 3 -5.96 47.28 -7.55
C GLU A 3 -6.31 45.90 -6.97
N PRO A 4 -7.34 45.22 -7.53
CA PRO A 4 -7.70 43.88 -7.06
C PRO A 4 -6.50 42.95 -7.23
N LYS A 5 -6.19 42.18 -6.19
CA LYS A 5 -5.16 41.14 -6.23
C LYS A 5 -5.72 39.99 -7.08
N ILE A 6 -5.11 39.73 -8.21
CA ILE A 6 -5.55 38.66 -9.13
C ILE A 6 -4.54 37.53 -9.09
N LEU A 7 -5.04 36.29 -8.99
CA LEU A 7 -4.27 35.11 -9.13
C LEU A 7 -4.95 34.16 -10.15
N LYS A 8 -4.21 33.75 -11.15
CA LYS A 8 -4.70 32.80 -12.17
C LYS A 8 -3.90 31.52 -12.15
N ILE A 9 -4.59 30.39 -12.24
CA ILE A 9 -3.95 29.07 -12.43
C ILE A 9 -4.39 28.52 -13.77
N LYS A 10 -3.43 28.36 -14.70
CA LYS A 10 -3.68 27.85 -16.05
C LYS A 10 -3.11 26.46 -16.25
N LYS A 11 -3.84 25.62 -16.94
CA LYS A 11 -3.37 24.31 -17.40
C LYS A 11 -2.33 24.48 -18.51
N ILE A 12 -1.21 23.76 -18.42
CA ILE A 12 -0.22 23.67 -19.49
C ILE A 12 -0.44 22.38 -20.30
N ASN A 13 -0.59 21.26 -19.58
CA ASN A 13 -0.86 19.92 -20.14
C ASN A 13 -1.52 19.06 -19.06
N ASN A 14 -1.65 17.74 -19.24
CA ASN A 14 -2.23 16.87 -18.20
C ASN A 14 -1.29 16.58 -17.01
N VAL A 15 -0.10 17.18 -16.97
CA VAL A 15 0.88 17.03 -15.87
C VAL A 15 1.07 18.33 -15.12
N ASP A 16 1.20 19.44 -15.86
CA ASP A 16 1.66 20.72 -15.36
C ASP A 16 0.58 21.81 -15.47
N CYS A 17 0.58 22.70 -14.50
CA CYS A 17 -0.14 23.98 -14.52
C CYS A 17 0.78 25.10 -14.04
N GLN A 18 0.38 26.33 -14.26
CA GLN A 18 1.16 27.52 -13.92
C GLN A 18 0.31 28.56 -13.18
N LEU A 19 0.88 29.09 -12.11
CA LEU A 19 0.33 30.18 -11.32
C LEU A 19 0.87 31.52 -11.81
N PHE A 20 -0.06 32.44 -12.09
CA PHE A 20 0.18 33.82 -12.45
C PHE A 20 -0.45 34.74 -11.42
N THR A 21 0.24 35.78 -10.98
CA THR A 21 -0.32 36.79 -10.06
C THR A 21 0.33 38.13 -10.27
N ASN A 22 -0.41 39.19 -10.07
CA ASN A 22 0.09 40.56 -10.02
C ASN A 22 0.55 40.96 -8.61
N HIS A 23 0.35 40.09 -7.60
CA HIS A 23 0.77 40.36 -6.22
C HIS A 23 2.25 39.94 -6.03
N PRO A 24 3.11 40.87 -5.53
CA PRO A 24 4.55 40.66 -5.53
C PRO A 24 5.03 39.49 -4.62
N THR A 25 4.31 39.19 -3.53
CA THR A 25 4.77 38.23 -2.53
C THR A 25 4.08 36.87 -2.62
N ILE A 26 2.82 36.79 -3.11
CA ILE A 26 2.04 35.53 -3.09
C ILE A 26 2.77 34.38 -3.78
N LYS A 27 3.43 34.63 -4.89
CA LYS A 27 4.18 33.62 -5.62
C LYS A 27 5.35 33.05 -4.79
N ASP A 28 6.11 33.93 -4.14
CA ASP A 28 7.22 33.53 -3.29
C ASP A 28 6.75 32.78 -2.05
N ASP A 29 5.61 33.20 -1.47
CA ASP A 29 4.97 32.51 -0.35
C ASP A 29 4.52 31.10 -0.74
N VAL A 30 3.88 30.94 -1.92
CA VAL A 30 3.52 29.62 -2.46
C VAL A 30 4.76 28.76 -2.70
N CYS A 31 5.81 29.30 -3.31
CA CYS A 31 7.08 28.59 -3.52
C CYS A 31 7.70 28.13 -2.19
N SER A 32 7.66 28.98 -1.19
CA SER A 32 8.18 28.70 0.15
C SER A 32 7.37 27.62 0.86
N PHE A 33 6.03 27.74 0.85
CA PHE A 33 5.11 26.75 1.42
C PHE A 33 5.24 25.38 0.76
N MET A 34 5.44 25.37 -0.55
CA MET A 34 5.58 24.16 -1.37
C MET A 34 7.04 23.67 -1.47
N THR A 35 7.92 24.11 -0.57
CA THR A 35 9.30 23.66 -0.46
C THR A 35 9.48 22.83 0.80
N LEU A 36 9.91 21.57 0.65
CA LEU A 36 10.08 20.62 1.74
C LEU A 36 11.48 20.02 1.75
N TYR A 37 12.00 19.66 2.93
CA TYR A 37 13.21 18.87 3.01
C TYR A 37 12.96 17.43 2.57
N ALA A 38 13.90 16.86 1.82
CA ALA A 38 13.87 15.44 1.46
C ALA A 38 14.13 14.57 2.70
N LYS A 39 13.56 13.35 2.70
CA LYS A 39 13.82 12.38 3.77
C LYS A 39 15.32 12.07 3.86
N ASN A 40 15.87 12.12 5.06
CA ASN A 40 17.29 11.81 5.33
C ASN A 40 18.30 12.67 4.53
N TYR A 41 17.92 13.88 4.12
CA TYR A 41 18.76 14.76 3.27
C TYR A 41 20.16 15.00 3.85
N LYS A 42 20.30 15.09 5.19
CA LYS A 42 21.59 15.30 5.87
C LYS A 42 22.61 14.20 5.60
N PHE A 43 22.16 12.99 5.28
CA PHE A 43 23.00 11.83 4.99
C PHE A 43 23.31 11.67 3.51
N MET A 44 22.68 12.45 2.63
CA MET A 44 22.87 12.36 1.20
C MET A 44 24.21 13.00 0.75
N PRO A 45 25.01 12.34 -0.13
CA PRO A 45 26.29 12.84 -0.59
C PRO A 45 26.21 14.27 -1.17
N LYS A 46 25.19 14.54 -2.00
CA LYS A 46 24.98 15.86 -2.62
C LYS A 46 24.76 17.00 -1.59
N PHE A 47 24.14 16.69 -0.45
CA PHE A 47 23.97 17.66 0.65
C PHE A 47 25.30 17.85 1.40
N LYS A 48 26.00 16.75 1.72
CA LYS A 48 27.29 16.81 2.42
C LYS A 48 28.37 17.56 1.64
N THR A 49 28.30 17.52 0.30
CA THR A 49 29.23 18.25 -0.59
C THR A 49 28.79 19.66 -0.92
N GLY A 50 27.66 20.14 -0.38
CA GLY A 50 27.13 21.48 -0.66
C GLY A 50 26.51 21.66 -2.06
N LEU A 51 26.45 20.60 -2.88
CA LEU A 51 25.88 20.66 -4.23
C LEU A 51 24.34 20.75 -4.24
N TRP A 52 23.70 20.57 -3.10
CA TRP A 52 22.25 20.62 -2.94
C TRP A 52 21.88 21.01 -1.52
N ASP A 53 20.85 21.83 -1.37
CA ASP A 53 20.38 22.37 -0.09
C ASP A 53 19.43 21.44 0.70
N GLY A 54 19.25 20.22 0.26
CA GLY A 54 18.37 19.22 0.90
C GLY A 54 16.87 19.41 0.64
N LYS A 55 16.49 20.41 -0.16
CA LYS A 55 15.10 20.78 -0.38
C LYS A 55 14.56 20.31 -1.73
N ILE A 56 13.29 19.91 -1.72
CA ILE A 56 12.49 19.63 -2.91
C ILE A 56 11.53 20.78 -3.09
N ARG A 57 11.55 21.40 -4.24
CA ARG A 57 10.69 22.51 -4.62
C ARG A 57 9.59 21.98 -5.53
N PHE A 58 8.35 22.07 -5.08
CA PHE A 58 7.18 21.58 -5.80
C PHE A 58 6.53 22.63 -6.69
N VAL A 59 6.87 23.90 -6.49
CA VAL A 59 6.53 25.04 -7.35
C VAL A 59 7.85 25.72 -7.70
N ASP A 60 8.10 25.95 -8.99
CA ASP A 60 9.30 26.61 -9.45
C ASP A 60 9.16 28.15 -9.43
N LYS A 61 10.26 28.84 -9.74
CA LYS A 61 10.27 30.32 -9.78
C LYS A 61 9.36 30.91 -10.90
N ALA A 62 9.04 30.14 -11.94
CA ALA A 62 8.09 30.53 -12.97
C ALA A 62 6.64 30.35 -12.50
N GLY A 63 6.40 29.70 -11.35
CA GLY A 63 5.08 29.37 -10.86
C GLY A 63 4.54 28.06 -11.41
N ILE A 64 5.39 27.24 -12.08
CA ILE A 64 4.97 25.96 -12.65
C ILE A 64 4.99 24.90 -11.55
N PHE A 65 3.92 24.09 -11.50
CA PHE A 65 3.78 22.97 -10.57
C PHE A 65 2.91 21.86 -11.16
N LYS A 66 2.99 20.68 -10.56
CA LYS A 66 2.21 19.51 -11.01
C LYS A 66 0.75 19.63 -10.60
N ILE A 67 -0.17 19.38 -11.54
CA ILE A 67 -1.63 19.50 -11.32
C ILE A 67 -2.12 18.75 -10.09
N GLY A 68 -1.52 17.59 -9.77
CA GLY A 68 -1.91 16.81 -8.57
C GLY A 68 -1.76 17.56 -7.25
N LEU A 69 -1.00 18.66 -7.22
CA LEU A 69 -0.84 19.53 -6.05
C LEU A 69 -1.77 20.76 -6.05
N LEU A 70 -2.65 20.87 -7.04
CA LEU A 70 -3.55 22.02 -7.18
C LEU A 70 -4.35 22.28 -5.90
N SER A 71 -4.93 21.25 -5.30
CA SER A 71 -5.72 21.38 -4.06
C SER A 71 -4.89 21.92 -2.89
N ARG A 72 -3.59 21.58 -2.80
CA ARG A 72 -2.69 22.08 -1.77
C ARG A 72 -2.36 23.56 -1.97
N VAL A 73 -2.03 23.92 -3.21
CA VAL A 73 -1.79 25.32 -3.60
C VAL A 73 -3.05 26.14 -3.35
N TYR A 74 -4.21 25.66 -3.84
CA TYR A 74 -5.49 26.34 -3.63
C TYR A 74 -5.83 26.54 -2.15
N ASN A 75 -5.68 25.49 -1.33
CA ASN A 75 -5.94 25.59 0.11
C ASN A 75 -5.00 26.57 0.84
N PHE A 76 -3.81 26.79 0.33
CA PHE A 76 -2.90 27.81 0.86
C PHE A 76 -3.33 29.23 0.43
N ILE A 77 -3.57 29.42 -0.87
CA ILE A 77 -3.87 30.77 -1.40
C ILE A 77 -5.24 31.29 -1.02
N LYS A 78 -6.25 30.43 -0.82
CA LYS A 78 -7.60 30.86 -0.40
C LYS A 78 -7.66 31.58 0.94
N ASN A 79 -6.59 31.52 1.74
CA ASN A 79 -6.50 32.22 3.03
C ASN A 79 -6.04 33.70 2.88
N TYR A 80 -5.66 34.12 1.67
CA TYR A 80 -5.31 35.53 1.42
C TYR A 80 -6.57 36.38 1.28
N GLU A 81 -6.64 37.47 2.02
CA GLU A 81 -7.74 38.43 1.96
C GLU A 81 -7.74 39.23 0.62
N ASN A 82 -8.91 39.46 0.07
CA ASN A 82 -9.13 40.25 -1.16
C ASN A 82 -8.35 39.73 -2.37
N LEU A 83 -8.23 38.40 -2.51
CA LEU A 83 -7.62 37.74 -3.65
C LEU A 83 -8.70 37.15 -4.55
N ASP A 84 -8.77 37.64 -5.79
CA ASP A 84 -9.59 37.04 -6.84
C ASP A 84 -8.83 35.87 -7.46
N ILE A 85 -9.37 34.65 -7.33
CA ILE A 85 -8.74 33.41 -7.78
C ILE A 85 -9.48 32.87 -8.99
N ASP A 86 -8.83 32.93 -10.14
CA ASP A 86 -9.31 32.40 -11.41
C ASP A 86 -8.56 31.09 -11.72
N ILE A 87 -9.27 29.98 -11.80
CA ILE A 87 -8.70 28.65 -12.12
C ILE A 87 -9.32 28.17 -13.41
N ASP A 88 -8.48 27.75 -14.33
CA ASP A 88 -8.86 27.17 -15.61
C ASP A 88 -9.91 26.05 -15.42
N ASP A 89 -11.03 26.17 -16.14
CA ASP A 89 -12.16 25.25 -16.04
C ASP A 89 -11.76 23.78 -16.28
N GLU A 90 -10.77 23.53 -17.13
CA GLU A 90 -10.26 22.19 -17.36
C GLU A 90 -9.57 21.55 -16.13
N LEU A 91 -9.15 22.36 -15.15
CA LEU A 91 -8.54 21.92 -13.91
C LEU A 91 -9.55 21.60 -12.81
N VAL A 92 -10.76 22.19 -12.88
CA VAL A 92 -11.80 22.09 -11.86
C VAL A 92 -13.07 21.41 -12.34
N SER A 93 -13.18 21.18 -13.66
CA SER A 93 -14.36 20.52 -14.24
C SER A 93 -14.48 19.10 -13.68
N ASN A 94 -15.54 18.90 -12.93
CA ASN A 94 -15.96 17.59 -12.50
C ASN A 94 -16.91 16.99 -13.54
N GLU A 95 -16.82 15.69 -13.71
CA GLU A 95 -17.80 14.97 -14.50
C GLU A 95 -19.12 14.91 -13.71
N THR A 96 -20.23 15.23 -14.35
CA THR A 96 -21.59 15.18 -13.79
C THR A 96 -22.45 14.25 -14.65
N ASP A 97 -23.55 13.78 -14.10
CA ASP A 97 -24.58 13.02 -14.82
C ASP A 97 -24.08 11.76 -15.54
N PHE A 98 -23.18 11.02 -14.90
CA PHE A 98 -22.59 9.79 -15.45
C PHE A 98 -22.98 8.52 -14.71
N GLU A 99 -23.74 8.60 -13.63
CA GLU A 99 -24.07 7.45 -12.78
C GLU A 99 -24.88 6.40 -13.51
N ASP A 100 -25.85 6.79 -14.33
CA ASP A 100 -26.64 5.87 -15.13
C ASP A 100 -25.78 5.11 -16.15
N SER A 101 -24.92 5.83 -16.89
CA SER A 101 -24.00 5.22 -17.83
C SER A 101 -22.92 4.34 -17.15
N PHE A 102 -22.55 4.66 -15.91
CA PHE A 102 -21.68 3.82 -15.11
C PHE A 102 -22.38 2.52 -14.69
N ASN A 103 -23.63 2.59 -14.26
CA ASN A 103 -24.43 1.42 -13.90
C ASN A 103 -24.68 0.52 -15.11
N GLU A 104 -25.00 1.09 -16.27
CA GLU A 104 -25.16 0.37 -17.53
C GLU A 104 -23.86 -0.34 -17.94
N ALA A 105 -22.73 0.36 -17.93
CA ALA A 105 -21.42 -0.21 -18.22
C ALA A 105 -21.08 -1.36 -17.24
N THR A 106 -21.33 -1.17 -15.95
CA THR A 106 -21.10 -2.19 -14.93
C THR A 106 -21.92 -3.44 -15.18
N SER A 107 -23.21 -3.30 -15.46
CA SER A 107 -24.12 -4.42 -15.73
C SER A 107 -23.79 -5.16 -17.03
N SER A 108 -23.13 -4.49 -17.98
CA SER A 108 -22.82 -5.07 -19.30
C SER A 108 -21.65 -6.08 -19.28
N PHE A 109 -20.76 -5.99 -18.28
CA PHE A 109 -19.59 -6.90 -18.23
C PHE A 109 -19.51 -7.73 -16.95
N LEU A 110 -20.06 -7.21 -15.83
CA LEU A 110 -19.89 -7.85 -14.54
C LEU A 110 -20.73 -9.12 -14.45
N VAL A 111 -20.13 -10.21 -14.01
CA VAL A 111 -20.84 -11.50 -13.83
C VAL A 111 -21.80 -11.46 -12.64
N ASP A 112 -22.91 -12.17 -12.73
CA ASP A 112 -24.03 -12.11 -11.76
C ASP A 112 -23.65 -12.41 -10.30
N HIS A 113 -22.65 -13.26 -10.08
CA HIS A 113 -22.24 -13.64 -8.73
C HIS A 113 -21.28 -12.63 -8.07
N ILE A 114 -20.89 -11.57 -8.76
CA ILE A 114 -20.06 -10.48 -8.23
C ILE A 114 -20.96 -9.26 -8.00
N THR A 115 -21.13 -8.90 -6.73
CA THR A 115 -21.86 -7.69 -6.34
C THR A 115 -20.86 -6.68 -5.77
N PRO A 116 -20.63 -5.54 -6.43
CA PRO A 116 -19.80 -4.48 -5.86
C PRO A 116 -20.41 -3.95 -4.57
N ARG A 117 -19.58 -3.68 -3.60
CA ARG A 117 -19.98 -3.07 -2.34
C ARG A 117 -20.17 -1.56 -2.51
N ASP A 118 -20.99 -0.95 -1.65
CA ASP A 118 -21.29 0.47 -1.64
C ASP A 118 -20.04 1.37 -1.76
N TYR A 119 -19.05 1.16 -0.89
CA TYR A 119 -17.80 1.92 -0.92
C TYR A 119 -16.94 1.67 -2.16
N GLN A 120 -17.08 0.52 -2.83
CA GLN A 120 -16.38 0.25 -4.10
C GLN A 120 -17.01 1.04 -5.23
N LEU A 121 -18.34 1.11 -5.28
CA LEU A 121 -19.07 1.95 -6.22
C LEU A 121 -18.75 3.43 -5.97
N GLU A 122 -18.82 3.89 -4.70
CA GLU A 122 -18.48 5.27 -4.35
C GLU A 122 -17.03 5.63 -4.73
N GLY A 123 -16.08 4.73 -4.47
CA GLY A 123 -14.68 4.93 -4.85
C GLY A 123 -14.49 5.02 -6.37
N ALA A 124 -15.19 4.16 -7.13
CA ALA A 124 -15.18 4.18 -8.60
C ALA A 124 -15.80 5.49 -9.15
N LEU A 125 -16.95 5.90 -8.63
CA LEU A 125 -17.61 7.15 -9.02
C LEU A 125 -16.74 8.38 -8.72
N LYS A 126 -16.07 8.42 -7.56
CA LYS A 126 -15.12 9.50 -7.24
C LYS A 126 -13.91 9.51 -8.17
N ALA A 127 -13.37 8.33 -8.52
CA ALA A 127 -12.26 8.23 -9.46
C ALA A 127 -12.64 8.79 -10.86
N ILE A 128 -13.85 8.50 -11.33
CA ILE A 128 -14.38 9.03 -12.59
C ILE A 128 -14.59 10.54 -12.49
N LYS A 129 -15.30 10.98 -11.45
CA LYS A 129 -15.67 12.39 -11.22
C LYS A 129 -14.44 13.30 -11.18
N PHE A 130 -13.44 12.95 -10.37
CA PHE A 130 -12.27 13.79 -10.16
C PHE A 130 -11.14 13.54 -11.17
N LYS A 131 -11.21 12.48 -11.98
CA LYS A 131 -10.23 12.08 -13.00
C LYS A 131 -8.84 11.79 -12.44
N ARG A 132 -8.49 12.32 -11.27
CA ARG A 132 -7.23 12.09 -10.58
C ARG A 132 -7.38 12.11 -9.06
N GLY A 133 -6.64 11.24 -8.40
CA GLY A 133 -6.60 11.16 -6.95
C GLY A 133 -6.30 9.77 -6.44
N ILE A 134 -6.15 9.68 -5.14
CA ILE A 134 -5.78 8.45 -4.45
C ILE A 134 -7.00 7.90 -3.72
N LEU A 135 -7.30 6.64 -3.95
CA LEU A 135 -8.23 5.83 -3.16
C LEU A 135 -7.41 5.13 -2.07
N GLU A 136 -7.48 5.66 -0.84
CA GLU A 136 -6.84 5.06 0.33
C GLU A 136 -7.77 4.00 0.90
N HIS A 137 -7.68 2.80 0.35
CA HIS A 137 -8.54 1.67 0.70
C HIS A 137 -7.73 0.58 1.36
N ALA A 138 -8.15 0.15 2.53
CA ALA A 138 -7.50 -0.90 3.30
C ALA A 138 -7.27 -2.17 2.47
N THR A 139 -6.31 -2.98 2.88
CA THR A 139 -6.09 -4.30 2.28
C THR A 139 -7.39 -5.12 2.38
N SER A 140 -7.70 -5.91 1.37
CA SER A 140 -8.96 -6.67 1.23
C SER A 140 -10.21 -5.84 0.94
N ALA A 141 -10.11 -4.54 0.68
CA ALA A 141 -11.23 -3.73 0.21
C ALA A 141 -11.65 -4.01 -1.25
N GLY A 142 -10.97 -4.93 -1.95
CA GLY A 142 -11.31 -5.29 -3.34
C GLY A 142 -10.92 -4.20 -4.35
N LYS A 143 -9.73 -3.60 -4.18
CA LYS A 143 -9.20 -2.56 -5.08
C LYS A 143 -9.18 -2.97 -6.55
N SER A 144 -8.92 -4.26 -6.86
CA SER A 144 -8.93 -4.79 -8.24
C SER A 144 -10.28 -4.64 -8.93
N LEU A 145 -11.39 -4.83 -8.18
CA LEU A 145 -12.73 -4.62 -8.73
C LEU A 145 -12.99 -3.15 -9.07
N ILE A 146 -12.55 -2.21 -8.24
CA ILE A 146 -12.67 -0.78 -8.53
C ILE A 146 -11.91 -0.42 -9.82
N ILE A 147 -10.70 -0.94 -10.01
CA ILE A 147 -9.92 -0.74 -11.23
C ILE A 147 -10.69 -1.28 -12.44
N ALA A 148 -11.27 -2.48 -12.33
CA ALA A 148 -12.08 -3.09 -13.38
C ALA A 148 -13.30 -2.24 -13.75
N LEU A 149 -14.09 -1.82 -12.74
CA LEU A 149 -15.28 -0.99 -12.92
C LEU A 149 -14.96 0.33 -13.66
N VAL A 150 -13.95 1.06 -13.19
CA VAL A 150 -13.55 2.33 -13.80
C VAL A 150 -12.98 2.10 -15.21
N SER A 151 -12.14 1.08 -15.41
CA SER A 151 -11.55 0.78 -16.71
C SER A 151 -12.62 0.48 -17.75
N MET A 152 -13.58 -0.40 -17.43
CA MET A 152 -14.64 -0.78 -18.35
C MET A 152 -15.58 0.40 -18.64
N TYR A 153 -15.95 1.19 -17.62
CA TYR A 153 -16.72 2.41 -17.83
C TYR A 153 -16.05 3.35 -18.83
N LEU A 154 -14.75 3.63 -18.64
CA LEU A 154 -14.01 4.56 -19.48
C LEU A 154 -13.89 4.06 -20.93
N LEU A 155 -13.69 2.77 -21.14
CA LEU A 155 -13.58 2.15 -22.47
C LEU A 155 -14.93 2.09 -23.19
N LEU A 156 -15.97 1.59 -22.53
CA LEU A 156 -17.30 1.41 -23.12
C LEU A 156 -17.94 2.77 -23.49
N ASN A 157 -17.72 3.79 -22.68
CA ASN A 157 -18.19 5.15 -22.93
C ASN A 157 -17.21 5.98 -23.80
N LYS A 158 -16.20 5.35 -24.41
CA LYS A 158 -15.21 5.96 -25.31
C LYS A 158 -14.47 7.18 -24.72
N LYS A 159 -14.35 7.23 -23.39
CA LYS A 159 -13.62 8.27 -22.66
C LYS A 159 -12.11 8.01 -22.65
N CYS A 160 -11.70 6.76 -22.82
CA CYS A 160 -10.32 6.31 -22.98
C CYS A 160 -10.24 5.28 -24.11
N LYS A 161 -9.08 5.20 -24.76
CA LYS A 161 -8.74 4.18 -25.74
C LYS A 161 -7.90 3.06 -25.10
N LYS A 162 -6.99 3.45 -24.21
CA LYS A 162 -6.07 2.52 -23.52
C LYS A 162 -5.95 2.86 -22.05
N VAL A 163 -5.95 1.81 -21.24
CA VAL A 163 -5.80 1.86 -19.76
C VAL A 163 -4.56 1.08 -19.36
N MET A 164 -3.71 1.66 -18.52
CA MET A 164 -2.58 0.99 -17.89
C MET A 164 -2.83 0.74 -16.42
N VAL A 165 -2.50 -0.46 -15.94
CA VAL A 165 -2.50 -0.80 -14.51
C VAL A 165 -1.09 -1.18 -14.09
N LEU A 166 -0.48 -0.37 -13.22
CA LEU A 166 0.86 -0.58 -12.70
C LEU A 166 0.80 -1.24 -11.33
N VAL A 167 1.43 -2.41 -11.21
CA VAL A 167 1.46 -3.21 -9.98
C VAL A 167 2.90 -3.47 -9.51
N PRO A 168 3.14 -3.79 -8.22
CA PRO A 168 4.49 -3.96 -7.67
C PRO A 168 5.28 -5.17 -8.17
N SER A 169 4.62 -6.25 -8.61
CA SER A 169 5.31 -7.51 -8.94
C SER A 169 4.60 -8.29 -10.05
N THR A 170 5.36 -9.18 -10.72
CA THR A 170 4.84 -10.06 -11.77
C THR A 170 3.73 -11.00 -11.26
N GLY A 171 3.83 -11.46 -10.01
CA GLY A 171 2.76 -12.26 -9.39
C GLY A 171 1.44 -11.49 -9.28
N LEU A 172 1.49 -10.17 -9.03
CA LEU A 172 0.30 -9.31 -9.01
C LEU A 172 -0.21 -9.01 -10.42
N VAL A 173 0.65 -8.99 -11.45
CA VAL A 173 0.18 -8.92 -12.86
C VAL A 173 -0.70 -10.10 -13.17
N GLU A 174 -0.23 -11.33 -12.88
CA GLU A 174 -1.00 -12.54 -13.12
C GLU A 174 -2.30 -12.59 -12.30
N GLN A 175 -2.23 -12.21 -11.03
CA GLN A 175 -3.41 -12.15 -10.17
C GLN A 175 -4.44 -11.16 -10.71
N MET A 176 -4.04 -9.92 -11.01
CA MET A 176 -4.93 -8.88 -11.51
C MET A 176 -5.59 -9.28 -12.85
N PHE A 177 -4.81 -9.91 -13.73
CA PHE A 177 -5.30 -10.44 -15.00
C PHE A 177 -6.40 -11.50 -14.79
N ASN A 178 -6.15 -12.46 -13.90
CA ASN A 178 -7.12 -13.50 -13.56
C ASN A 178 -8.34 -12.92 -12.82
N ASP A 179 -8.16 -11.95 -11.93
CA ASP A 179 -9.24 -11.25 -11.24
C ASP A 179 -10.16 -10.58 -12.27
N PHE A 180 -9.60 -9.89 -13.27
CA PHE A 180 -10.38 -9.20 -14.30
C PHE A 180 -11.22 -10.17 -15.14
N ILE A 181 -10.64 -11.31 -15.54
CA ILE A 181 -11.39 -12.37 -16.22
C ILE A 181 -12.52 -12.89 -15.32
N SER A 182 -12.24 -13.13 -14.04
CA SER A 182 -13.24 -13.60 -13.08
C SER A 182 -14.38 -12.61 -12.85
N TYR A 183 -14.15 -11.31 -13.07
CA TYR A 183 -15.18 -10.28 -13.01
C TYR A 183 -16.03 -10.20 -14.29
N GLY A 184 -15.64 -10.89 -15.36
CA GLY A 184 -16.38 -10.92 -16.62
C GLY A 184 -15.73 -10.10 -17.73
N ILE A 185 -14.55 -9.51 -17.53
CA ILE A 185 -13.85 -8.82 -18.62
C ILE A 185 -13.32 -9.84 -19.62
N ASN A 186 -13.70 -9.69 -20.87
CA ASN A 186 -13.24 -10.56 -21.95
C ASN A 186 -11.70 -10.44 -22.10
N GLU A 187 -11.01 -11.58 -22.21
CA GLU A 187 -9.55 -11.66 -22.35
C GLU A 187 -9.03 -10.84 -23.55
N SER A 188 -9.83 -10.64 -24.60
CA SER A 188 -9.45 -9.82 -25.75
C SER A 188 -9.13 -8.37 -25.41
N TYR A 189 -9.66 -7.83 -24.31
CA TYR A 189 -9.33 -6.49 -23.81
C TYR A 189 -7.99 -6.45 -23.07
N LEU A 190 -7.50 -7.59 -22.56
CA LEU A 190 -6.43 -7.66 -21.57
C LEU A 190 -5.08 -7.96 -22.19
N GLY A 191 -4.06 -7.24 -21.77
CA GLY A 191 -2.66 -7.47 -22.11
C GLY A 191 -1.78 -7.46 -20.87
N LYS A 192 -0.67 -8.19 -20.93
CA LYS A 192 0.36 -8.21 -19.90
C LYS A 192 1.67 -7.69 -20.48
N PHE A 193 2.34 -6.80 -19.73
CA PHE A 193 3.62 -6.25 -20.13
C PHE A 193 4.65 -6.36 -19.01
N TYR A 194 5.48 -7.40 -19.06
CA TYR A 194 6.60 -7.61 -18.16
C TYR A 194 7.67 -8.47 -18.86
N GLU A 195 8.75 -8.85 -18.17
CA GLU A 195 9.94 -9.49 -18.75
C GLU A 195 9.64 -10.59 -19.78
N LYS A 196 8.68 -11.47 -19.48
CA LYS A 196 8.32 -12.65 -20.31
C LYS A 196 7.19 -12.39 -21.29
N GLU A 197 6.37 -11.40 -21.06
CA GLU A 197 5.20 -11.07 -21.89
C GLU A 197 5.22 -9.60 -22.30
N LYS A 198 5.00 -9.32 -23.58
CA LYS A 198 5.12 -7.97 -24.18
C LYS A 198 3.86 -7.56 -24.94
N ASN A 199 2.67 -7.98 -24.46
CA ASN A 199 1.41 -7.67 -25.12
C ASN A 199 0.90 -6.30 -24.69
N ILE A 200 1.32 -5.25 -25.42
CA ILE A 200 0.94 -3.84 -25.14
C ILE A 200 -0.22 -3.36 -26.03
N ASP A 201 -0.63 -4.12 -27.04
CA ASP A 201 -1.62 -3.66 -28.02
C ASP A 201 -3.07 -3.79 -27.58
N ARG A 202 -3.29 -4.27 -26.36
CA ARG A 202 -4.61 -4.43 -25.76
C ARG A 202 -5.09 -3.13 -25.11
N GLN A 203 -6.40 -3.04 -24.90
CA GLN A 203 -7.02 -1.83 -24.33
C GLN A 203 -6.74 -1.66 -22.83
N ILE A 204 -6.59 -2.77 -22.09
CA ILE A 204 -6.18 -2.74 -20.68
C ILE A 204 -4.87 -3.50 -20.57
N VAL A 205 -3.78 -2.82 -20.21
CA VAL A 205 -2.45 -3.41 -20.07
C VAL A 205 -2.05 -3.41 -18.60
N ILE A 206 -1.77 -4.58 -18.06
CA ILE A 206 -1.28 -4.75 -16.70
C ILE A 206 0.23 -4.96 -16.75
N SER A 207 0.97 -4.12 -16.02
CA SER A 207 2.43 -4.12 -16.06
C SER A 207 3.03 -3.96 -14.67
N THR A 208 4.29 -4.36 -14.50
CA THR A 208 5.04 -3.95 -13.32
C THR A 208 5.67 -2.57 -13.53
N TRP A 209 5.88 -1.85 -12.41
CA TRP A 209 6.60 -0.59 -12.41
C TRP A 209 7.98 -0.68 -13.08
N GLN A 210 8.71 -1.78 -12.77
CA GLN A 210 10.06 -2.02 -13.28
C GLN A 210 10.07 -2.21 -14.79
N SER A 211 9.07 -2.93 -15.31
CA SER A 211 8.97 -3.20 -16.75
C SER A 211 8.57 -1.96 -17.54
N MET A 212 7.72 -1.10 -16.97
CA MET A 212 7.24 0.08 -17.69
C MET A 212 8.17 1.30 -17.56
N HIS A 213 8.85 1.47 -16.43
CA HIS A 213 9.70 2.64 -16.16
C HIS A 213 10.73 2.98 -17.26
N PRO A 214 11.39 2.01 -17.93
CA PRO A 214 12.32 2.30 -19.03
C PRO A 214 11.64 2.74 -20.34
N HIS A 215 10.35 2.46 -20.50
CA HIS A 215 9.61 2.63 -21.76
C HIS A 215 8.74 3.89 -21.75
N LYS A 216 9.39 5.06 -21.67
CA LYS A 216 8.72 6.35 -21.57
C LYS A 216 7.76 6.65 -22.74
N ASP A 217 8.16 6.26 -23.95
CA ASP A 217 7.34 6.50 -25.15
C ASP A 217 6.06 5.67 -25.14
N LEU A 218 6.11 4.43 -24.64
CA LEU A 218 4.93 3.58 -24.53
C LEU A 218 3.90 4.10 -23.51
N ILE A 219 4.35 4.85 -22.50
CA ILE A 219 3.46 5.44 -21.49
C ILE A 219 2.53 6.50 -22.11
N LEU A 220 2.97 7.17 -23.18
CA LEU A 220 2.18 8.19 -23.90
C LEU A 220 0.93 7.63 -24.59
N ASP A 221 0.87 6.31 -24.84
CA ASP A 221 -0.28 5.68 -25.50
C ASP A 221 -1.51 5.53 -24.60
N PHE A 222 -1.36 5.80 -23.30
CA PHE A 222 -2.40 5.54 -22.29
C PHE A 222 -3.12 6.81 -21.86
N ASP A 223 -4.46 6.78 -21.93
CA ASP A 223 -5.35 7.87 -21.50
C ASP A 223 -5.68 7.78 -20.00
N CYS A 224 -5.58 6.56 -19.43
CA CYS A 224 -5.83 6.27 -18.03
C CYS A 224 -4.71 5.43 -17.45
N ILE A 225 -4.23 5.80 -16.25
CA ILE A 225 -3.21 5.03 -15.51
C ILE A 225 -3.67 4.81 -14.07
N PHE A 226 -3.69 3.54 -13.69
CA PHE A 226 -3.84 3.12 -12.30
C PHE A 226 -2.47 2.82 -11.69
N PHE A 227 -2.26 3.36 -10.50
CA PHE A 227 -1.04 3.23 -9.71
C PHE A 227 -1.37 2.38 -8.47
N ASP A 228 -1.29 1.04 -8.62
CA ASP A 228 -1.59 0.15 -7.50
C ASP A 228 -0.41 0.06 -6.54
N GLU A 229 -0.69 0.12 -5.24
CA GLU A 229 0.27 0.16 -4.14
C GLU A 229 1.41 1.18 -4.35
N ALA A 230 1.04 2.39 -4.82
CA ALA A 230 1.99 3.47 -5.15
C ALA A 230 2.97 3.80 -4.02
N HIS A 231 2.58 3.61 -2.74
CA HIS A 231 3.41 3.83 -1.56
C HIS A 231 4.58 2.82 -1.44
N MET A 232 4.49 1.65 -2.07
CA MET A 232 5.55 0.63 -2.05
C MET A 232 6.72 0.97 -2.97
N GLN A 233 6.53 1.87 -3.92
CA GLN A 233 7.56 2.29 -4.84
C GLN A 233 8.33 3.49 -4.30
N LYS A 234 9.59 3.65 -4.74
CA LYS A 234 10.31 4.89 -4.48
C LYS A 234 9.52 6.05 -5.12
N ALA A 235 9.23 7.08 -4.35
CA ALA A 235 8.44 8.22 -4.81
C ALA A 235 8.94 8.82 -6.14
N ASN A 236 10.25 8.79 -6.38
CA ASN A 236 10.84 9.22 -7.65
C ASN A 236 10.47 8.32 -8.84
N VAL A 237 10.25 7.01 -8.66
CA VAL A 237 9.80 6.12 -9.75
C VAL A 237 8.36 6.45 -10.12
N VAL A 238 7.47 6.58 -9.13
CA VAL A 238 6.08 6.99 -9.32
C VAL A 238 6.02 8.33 -10.06
N ARG A 239 6.82 9.29 -9.58
CA ARG A 239 6.92 10.62 -10.18
C ARG A 239 7.38 10.53 -11.65
N THR A 240 8.46 9.80 -11.94
CA THR A 240 8.98 9.69 -13.31
C THR A 240 7.96 9.11 -14.28
N VAL A 241 7.29 8.02 -13.89
CA VAL A 241 6.22 7.42 -14.72
C VAL A 241 5.07 8.41 -14.92
N GLY A 242 4.60 9.03 -13.83
CA GLY A 242 3.51 9.99 -13.89
C GLY A 242 3.82 11.24 -14.72
N GLU A 243 5.05 11.76 -14.66
CA GLU A 243 5.49 12.91 -15.48
C GLU A 243 5.55 12.58 -16.97
N ASN A 244 5.96 11.35 -17.33
CA ASN A 244 5.98 10.92 -18.73
C ASN A 244 4.57 10.61 -19.30
N ALA A 245 3.55 10.47 -18.46
CA ALA A 245 2.20 10.14 -18.88
C ALA A 245 1.40 11.41 -19.29
N SER A 246 1.95 12.27 -20.13
CA SER A 246 1.33 13.56 -20.46
C SER A 246 -0.03 13.46 -21.16
N ASN A 247 -0.34 12.32 -21.80
CA ASN A 247 -1.63 12.08 -22.43
C ASN A 247 -2.68 11.53 -21.46
N ALA A 248 -2.27 11.00 -20.31
CA ALA A 248 -3.20 10.41 -19.36
C ALA A 248 -4.03 11.48 -18.64
N THR A 249 -5.31 11.51 -18.94
CA THR A 249 -6.31 12.35 -18.26
C THR A 249 -6.70 11.76 -16.91
N TYR A 250 -6.89 10.43 -16.85
CA TYR A 250 -7.27 9.73 -15.64
C TYR A 250 -6.02 9.15 -14.96
N ARG A 251 -5.81 9.52 -13.68
CA ARG A 251 -4.64 9.11 -12.88
C ARG A 251 -5.09 8.73 -11.49
N ILE A 252 -5.27 7.44 -11.26
CA ILE A 252 -5.87 6.93 -10.04
C ILE A 252 -4.86 6.08 -9.27
N GLY A 253 -4.51 6.53 -8.06
CA GLY A 253 -3.72 5.76 -7.12
C GLY A 253 -4.59 4.89 -6.23
N LEU A 254 -4.17 3.67 -5.98
CA LEU A 254 -4.80 2.79 -4.98
C LEU A 254 -3.73 2.36 -3.97
N THR A 255 -4.06 2.45 -2.68
CA THR A 255 -3.11 2.10 -1.62
C THR A 255 -3.86 1.72 -0.34
N GLY A 256 -3.28 0.81 0.45
CA GLY A 256 -3.83 0.45 1.75
C GLY A 256 -3.58 1.50 2.83
N THR A 257 -2.49 2.23 2.72
CA THR A 257 -2.09 3.32 3.63
C THR A 257 -1.17 4.30 2.90
N ILE A 258 -1.26 5.57 3.24
CA ILE A 258 -0.38 6.62 2.69
C ILE A 258 0.44 7.31 3.81
N ASP A 259 0.85 6.53 4.81
CA ASP A 259 1.73 7.02 5.88
C ASP A 259 3.18 7.16 5.38
N LEU A 260 3.42 8.22 4.63
CA LEU A 260 4.70 8.56 4.02
C LEU A 260 5.29 9.82 4.66
N TYR A 261 6.61 9.95 4.58
CA TYR A 261 7.27 11.21 4.87
C TYR A 261 6.68 12.33 3.98
N LYS A 262 6.45 13.51 4.55
CA LYS A 262 5.67 14.59 3.90
C LYS A 262 6.13 14.91 2.47
N ALA A 263 7.44 14.94 2.21
CA ALA A 263 7.98 15.21 0.88
C ALA A 263 7.71 14.04 -0.10
N ASP A 264 7.83 12.79 0.35
CA ASP A 264 7.54 11.61 -0.49
C ASP A 264 6.04 11.55 -0.83
N ARG A 265 5.18 11.88 0.11
CA ARG A 265 3.73 12.02 -0.12
C ARG A 265 3.44 13.08 -1.19
N TYR A 266 4.07 14.25 -1.11
CA TYR A 266 3.89 15.32 -2.11
C TYR A 266 4.40 14.90 -3.49
N LEU A 267 5.50 14.12 -3.57
CA LEU A 267 5.98 13.56 -4.85
C LEU A 267 4.95 12.65 -5.50
N ILE A 268 4.29 11.78 -4.73
CA ILE A 268 3.24 10.88 -5.23
C ILE A 268 1.99 11.68 -5.61
N GLU A 269 1.50 12.52 -4.70
CA GLU A 269 0.33 13.37 -4.96
C GLU A 269 0.55 14.29 -6.17
N SER A 270 1.78 14.75 -6.42
CA SER A 270 2.07 15.66 -7.53
C SER A 270 1.65 15.11 -8.89
N VAL A 271 1.77 13.82 -9.10
CA VAL A 271 1.46 13.17 -10.37
C VAL A 271 0.14 12.42 -10.39
N ILE A 272 -0.34 11.98 -9.22
CA ILE A 272 -1.61 11.25 -9.10
C ILE A 272 -2.74 12.22 -8.70
N GLY A 273 -2.57 12.97 -7.64
CA GLY A 273 -3.57 13.84 -7.03
C GLY A 273 -3.72 13.57 -5.53
N PRO A 274 -4.59 14.31 -4.84
CA PRO A 274 -4.85 14.14 -3.41
C PRO A 274 -5.62 12.85 -3.12
N VAL A 275 -5.75 12.49 -1.83
CA VAL A 275 -6.69 11.45 -1.40
C VAL A 275 -8.12 11.95 -1.63
N ILE A 276 -8.89 11.19 -2.40
CA ILE A 276 -10.28 11.51 -2.77
C ILE A 276 -11.32 10.59 -2.12
N HIS A 277 -10.89 9.41 -1.64
CA HIS A 277 -11.75 8.49 -0.90
C HIS A 277 -10.93 7.62 0.05
N THR A 278 -11.45 7.38 1.26
CA THR A 278 -10.77 6.57 2.28
C THR A 278 -11.71 5.49 2.81
N VAL A 279 -11.21 4.24 2.83
CA VAL A 279 -11.89 3.10 3.45
C VAL A 279 -10.93 2.44 4.44
N THR A 280 -11.21 2.62 5.72
CA THR A 280 -10.37 2.12 6.80
C THR A 280 -10.59 0.62 7.05
N PRO A 281 -9.64 -0.10 7.69
CA PRO A 281 -9.87 -1.47 8.15
C PRO A 281 -11.09 -1.56 9.08
N GLN A 282 -11.27 -0.58 9.95
CA GLN A 282 -12.42 -0.51 10.87
C GLN A 282 -13.75 -0.46 10.12
N HIS A 283 -13.85 0.32 9.04
CA HIS A 283 -15.04 0.37 8.19
C HIS A 283 -15.38 -1.03 7.62
N LEU A 284 -14.36 -1.75 7.14
CA LEU A 284 -14.55 -3.10 6.59
C LEU A 284 -15.02 -4.11 7.65
N ILE A 285 -14.47 -4.02 8.86
CA ILE A 285 -14.83 -4.90 9.99
C ILE A 285 -16.27 -4.60 10.46
N THR A 286 -16.59 -3.31 10.69
CA THR A 286 -17.91 -2.89 11.21
C THR A 286 -19.05 -3.28 10.26
N ASN A 287 -18.80 -3.26 8.94
CA ASN A 287 -19.79 -3.64 7.93
C ASN A 287 -19.71 -5.13 7.54
N ASN A 288 -19.01 -5.97 8.29
CA ASN A 288 -18.81 -7.40 8.02
C ASN A 288 -18.23 -7.70 6.64
N TYR A 289 -17.40 -6.80 6.10
CA TYR A 289 -16.68 -7.00 4.83
C TYR A 289 -15.31 -7.62 5.03
N ALA A 290 -14.80 -7.61 6.25
CA ALA A 290 -13.57 -8.27 6.67
C ALA A 290 -13.74 -8.92 8.05
N SER A 291 -12.93 -9.94 8.32
CA SER A 291 -12.90 -10.60 9.62
C SER A 291 -12.35 -9.68 10.72
N ASP A 292 -12.83 -9.84 11.94
CA ASP A 292 -12.25 -9.20 13.13
C ASP A 292 -10.76 -9.50 13.28
N VAL A 293 -10.00 -8.53 13.78
CA VAL A 293 -8.60 -8.69 14.13
C VAL A 293 -8.40 -8.50 15.63
N PHE A 294 -7.83 -9.52 16.26
CA PHE A 294 -7.49 -9.50 17.68
C PHE A 294 -5.97 -9.55 17.82
N VAL A 295 -5.37 -8.48 18.30
CA VAL A 295 -3.94 -8.41 18.53
C VAL A 295 -3.65 -8.82 19.97
N LYS A 296 -2.82 -9.86 20.14
CA LYS A 296 -2.30 -10.25 21.41
C LYS A 296 -0.80 -9.98 21.47
N ILE A 297 -0.42 -9.04 22.31
CA ILE A 297 0.96 -8.70 22.53
C ILE A 297 1.49 -9.58 23.66
N PHE A 298 2.58 -10.29 23.41
CA PHE A 298 3.37 -10.95 24.44
C PHE A 298 4.57 -10.08 24.76
N PHE A 299 4.52 -9.39 25.90
CA PHE A 299 5.63 -8.58 26.38
C PHE A 299 6.52 -9.44 27.28
N ILE A 300 7.74 -9.69 26.82
CA ILE A 300 8.70 -10.55 27.48
C ILE A 300 9.60 -9.70 28.38
N ASN A 301 9.46 -9.85 29.70
CA ASN A 301 10.32 -9.24 30.67
C ASN A 301 11.61 -10.05 30.79
N HIS A 302 12.72 -9.53 30.30
CA HIS A 302 14.03 -10.14 30.40
C HIS A 302 14.69 -9.84 31.76
N LEU A 303 15.63 -10.70 32.14
CA LEU A 303 16.46 -10.49 33.34
C LEU A 303 17.37 -9.27 33.19
N GLU A 304 17.62 -8.53 34.26
CA GLU A 304 18.49 -7.32 34.25
C GLU A 304 19.84 -7.59 33.56
N LYS A 305 20.50 -8.72 33.86
CA LYS A 305 21.78 -9.10 33.22
C LYS A 305 21.72 -9.11 31.67
N ASN A 306 20.57 -9.43 31.08
CA ASN A 306 20.39 -9.44 29.63
C ASN A 306 20.14 -8.05 29.11
N ILE A 307 19.41 -7.21 29.87
CA ILE A 307 19.14 -5.81 29.54
C ILE A 307 20.46 -5.03 29.57
N ASP A 308 21.25 -5.18 30.64
CA ASP A 308 22.55 -4.54 30.79
C ASP A 308 23.54 -4.93 29.68
N HIS A 309 23.50 -6.22 29.28
CA HIS A 309 24.35 -6.70 28.16
C HIS A 309 24.09 -6.00 26.84
N LEU A 310 22.84 -5.60 26.57
CA LEU A 310 22.42 -4.97 25.32
C LEU A 310 22.33 -3.44 25.42
N GLU A 311 22.50 -2.88 26.63
CA GLU A 311 22.42 -1.44 26.83
C GLU A 311 23.50 -0.69 26.02
N GLY A 312 23.06 0.30 25.24
CA GLY A 312 23.95 1.13 24.41
C GLY A 312 24.44 0.47 23.12
N LEU A 313 24.13 -0.80 22.87
CA LEU A 313 24.47 -1.47 21.62
C LEU A 313 23.54 -1.01 20.48
N PRO A 314 23.98 -1.14 19.19
CA PRO A 314 23.17 -0.87 18.04
C PRO A 314 21.93 -1.78 17.95
N PHE A 315 20.89 -1.31 17.26
CA PHE A 315 19.66 -2.09 16.99
C PHE A 315 19.93 -3.49 16.41
N GLN A 316 20.95 -3.61 15.56
CA GLN A 316 21.26 -4.89 14.92
C GLN A 316 21.70 -5.96 15.95
N ASP A 317 22.43 -5.56 16.97
CA ASP A 317 22.93 -6.49 18.01
C ASP A 317 21.78 -6.93 18.92
N GLU A 318 20.87 -6.00 19.31
CA GLU A 318 19.64 -6.35 20.04
C GLU A 318 18.80 -7.35 19.24
N LYS A 319 18.64 -7.09 17.93
CA LYS A 319 17.87 -7.94 17.03
C LYS A 319 18.46 -9.34 16.91
N GLU A 320 19.77 -9.45 16.69
CA GLU A 320 20.48 -10.73 16.57
C GLU A 320 20.39 -11.53 17.86
N TRP A 321 20.50 -10.88 19.02
CA TRP A 321 20.34 -11.53 20.30
C TRP A 321 18.93 -12.11 20.48
N ILE A 322 17.90 -11.34 20.17
CA ILE A 322 16.49 -11.76 20.24
C ILE A 322 16.22 -12.97 19.34
N GLU A 323 16.74 -12.97 18.11
CA GLU A 323 16.55 -14.05 17.13
C GLU A 323 17.14 -15.38 17.62
N ASN A 324 18.26 -15.33 18.33
CA ASN A 324 18.94 -16.50 18.86
C ASN A 324 18.44 -16.95 20.25
N TYR A 325 17.52 -16.19 20.87
CA TYR A 325 17.06 -16.48 22.22
C TYR A 325 16.02 -17.61 22.24
N LEU A 326 16.46 -18.84 22.55
CA LEU A 326 15.64 -20.06 22.50
C LEU A 326 14.34 -20.00 23.33
N PRO A 327 14.30 -19.46 24.57
CA PRO A 327 13.07 -19.38 25.33
C PRO A 327 11.94 -18.64 24.59
N ARG A 328 12.29 -17.63 23.79
CA ARG A 328 11.38 -16.88 22.94
C ARG A 328 10.79 -17.74 21.81
N ASN A 329 11.59 -18.55 21.16
CA ASN A 329 11.14 -19.47 20.11
C ASN A 329 10.19 -20.55 20.67
N LYS A 330 10.35 -20.96 21.95
CA LYS A 330 9.40 -21.85 22.64
C LYS A 330 8.03 -21.19 22.86
N ILE A 331 7.97 -19.86 23.04
CA ILE A 331 6.69 -19.14 23.10
C ILE A 331 5.97 -19.26 21.74
N ILE A 332 6.69 -19.07 20.64
CA ILE A 332 6.16 -19.26 19.28
C ILE A 332 5.58 -20.67 19.11
N LYS A 333 6.33 -21.70 19.50
CA LYS A 333 5.86 -23.09 19.47
C LYS A 333 4.57 -23.30 20.27
N THR A 334 4.51 -22.74 21.48
CA THR A 334 3.33 -22.84 22.34
C THR A 334 2.09 -22.21 21.69
N ILE A 335 2.24 -21.08 20.99
CA ILE A 335 1.16 -20.44 20.24
C ILE A 335 0.70 -21.36 19.11
N VAL A 336 1.63 -21.92 18.34
CA VAL A 336 1.33 -22.83 17.23
C VAL A 336 0.58 -24.06 17.73
N GLN A 337 1.04 -24.70 18.82
CA GLN A 337 0.38 -25.87 19.42
C GLN A 337 -1.09 -25.58 19.76
N LYS A 338 -1.38 -24.46 20.43
CA LYS A 338 -2.74 -24.06 20.78
C LYS A 338 -3.66 -23.86 19.57
N HIS A 339 -3.11 -23.44 18.44
CA HIS A 339 -3.87 -23.31 17.20
C HIS A 339 -4.08 -24.67 16.53
N HIS A 340 -3.07 -25.55 16.57
CA HIS A 340 -3.17 -26.89 16.00
C HIS A 340 -4.13 -27.80 16.77
N GLU A 341 -4.31 -27.60 18.07
CA GLU A 341 -5.35 -28.26 18.88
C GLU A 341 -6.76 -27.92 18.35
N LYS A 342 -6.91 -26.80 17.62
CA LYS A 342 -8.16 -26.31 17.02
C LYS A 342 -8.21 -26.48 15.50
N ASP A 343 -7.32 -27.29 14.93
CA ASP A 343 -7.21 -27.50 13.48
C ASP A 343 -6.95 -26.21 12.67
N GLN A 344 -6.26 -25.24 13.24
CA GLN A 344 -6.06 -23.91 12.66
C GLN A 344 -4.71 -23.75 11.97
N ASN A 345 -4.68 -22.89 10.93
CA ASN A 345 -3.49 -22.55 10.16
C ASN A 345 -2.86 -21.26 10.65
N ILE A 346 -1.51 -21.22 10.66
CA ILE A 346 -0.71 -20.09 11.15
C ILE A 346 0.33 -19.66 10.12
N LEU A 347 0.55 -18.35 10.05
CA LEU A 347 1.67 -17.71 9.38
C LEU A 347 2.61 -17.12 10.44
N ILE A 348 3.90 -17.45 10.34
CA ILE A 348 4.96 -16.88 11.17
C ILE A 348 5.83 -16.02 10.28
N LEU A 349 5.98 -14.74 10.63
CA LEU A 349 6.77 -13.78 9.86
C LEU A 349 8.09 -13.47 10.56
N PHE A 350 9.19 -13.58 9.82
CA PHE A 350 10.54 -13.35 10.28
C PHE A 350 11.36 -12.54 9.28
N ASP A 351 12.53 -12.08 9.67
CA ASP A 351 13.39 -11.21 8.85
C ASP A 351 14.67 -11.93 8.34
N HIS A 352 15.47 -12.50 9.23
CA HIS A 352 16.73 -13.18 8.88
C HIS A 352 16.53 -14.69 8.69
N LEU A 353 17.11 -15.24 7.62
CA LEU A 353 16.93 -16.66 7.26
C LEU A 353 17.31 -17.63 8.39
N GLU A 354 18.37 -17.35 9.11
CA GLU A 354 18.84 -18.15 10.25
C GLU A 354 17.76 -18.26 11.33
N HIS A 355 17.09 -17.16 11.67
CA HIS A 355 15.98 -17.18 12.62
C HIS A 355 14.79 -18.02 12.12
N GLY A 356 14.48 -17.94 10.81
CA GLY A 356 13.45 -18.78 10.20
C GLY A 356 13.74 -20.27 10.32
N GLU A 357 15.00 -20.67 10.13
CA GLU A 357 15.44 -22.06 10.31
C GLU A 357 15.39 -22.50 11.79
N LEU A 358 15.78 -21.64 12.74
CA LEU A 358 15.67 -21.93 14.17
C LEU A 358 14.20 -22.15 14.59
N ILE A 359 13.29 -21.30 14.11
CA ILE A 359 11.86 -21.47 14.35
C ILE A 359 11.37 -22.80 13.75
N LYS A 360 11.77 -23.14 12.52
CA LYS A 360 11.40 -24.39 11.88
C LYS A 360 11.86 -25.60 12.68
N GLN A 361 13.13 -25.63 13.11
CA GLN A 361 13.69 -26.69 13.96
C GLN A 361 12.89 -26.85 15.27
N GLU A 362 12.55 -25.74 15.95
CA GLU A 362 11.75 -25.80 17.18
C GLU A 362 10.35 -26.41 16.95
N LEU A 363 9.80 -26.23 15.76
CA LEU A 363 8.47 -26.71 15.40
C LEU A 363 8.44 -28.13 14.81
N GLU A 364 9.57 -28.72 14.41
CA GLU A 364 9.65 -30.06 13.77
C GLU A 364 8.92 -31.16 14.56
N SER A 365 8.95 -31.09 15.89
CA SER A 365 8.24 -32.05 16.72
C SER A 365 6.72 -32.08 16.48
N LEU A 366 6.14 -31.00 15.96
CA LEU A 366 4.71 -30.88 15.67
C LEU A 366 4.31 -31.65 14.40
N GLU A 367 5.25 -31.97 13.52
CA GLU A 367 4.96 -32.79 12.33
C GLU A 367 4.48 -34.17 12.70
N LYS A 368 4.99 -34.72 13.83
CA LYS A 368 4.54 -35.99 14.39
C LYS A 368 3.08 -35.99 14.84
N THR A 369 2.51 -34.81 15.06
CA THR A 369 1.10 -34.60 15.43
C THR A 369 0.21 -34.20 14.23
N GLY A 370 0.71 -34.38 13.01
CA GLY A 370 -0.03 -34.15 11.76
C GLY A 370 0.08 -32.71 11.22
N SER A 371 0.96 -31.88 11.80
CA SER A 371 1.22 -30.55 11.26
C SER A 371 2.02 -30.62 9.96
N LYS A 372 1.79 -29.64 9.05
CA LYS A 372 2.62 -29.44 7.85
C LYS A 372 3.31 -28.09 7.94
N ILE A 373 4.64 -28.11 7.94
CA ILE A 373 5.48 -26.93 8.15
C ILE A 373 6.21 -26.60 6.85
N PHE A 374 6.03 -25.35 6.37
CA PHE A 374 6.68 -24.84 5.17
C PHE A 374 7.52 -23.62 5.52
N LEU A 375 8.80 -23.61 5.08
CA LEU A 375 9.64 -22.41 5.10
C LEU A 375 9.63 -21.76 3.72
N VAL A 376 9.20 -20.50 3.64
CA VAL A 376 9.00 -19.76 2.40
C VAL A 376 9.83 -18.48 2.43
N THR A 377 10.80 -18.39 1.53
CA THR A 377 11.75 -17.28 1.47
C THR A 377 11.76 -16.63 0.08
N GLY A 378 12.59 -15.60 -0.11
CA GLY A 378 12.76 -14.96 -1.42
C GLY A 378 13.27 -15.91 -2.50
N SER A 379 14.06 -16.95 -2.13
CA SER A 379 14.57 -17.98 -3.04
C SER A 379 13.54 -19.05 -3.43
N THR A 380 12.42 -19.17 -2.68
CA THR A 380 11.36 -20.13 -3.00
C THR A 380 10.71 -19.76 -4.35
N PRO A 381 10.70 -20.65 -5.36
CA PRO A 381 10.11 -20.35 -6.67
C PRO A 381 8.63 -19.96 -6.59
N ALA A 382 8.18 -19.05 -7.46
CA ALA A 382 6.80 -18.58 -7.47
C ALA A 382 5.76 -19.69 -7.60
N LYS A 383 6.04 -20.72 -8.45
CA LYS A 383 5.17 -21.90 -8.62
C LYS A 383 5.05 -22.71 -7.33
N GLU A 384 6.11 -22.82 -6.55
CA GLU A 384 6.11 -23.55 -5.29
C GLU A 384 5.35 -22.76 -4.22
N ARG A 385 5.57 -21.45 -4.14
CA ARG A 385 4.78 -20.56 -3.24
C ARG A 385 3.28 -20.68 -3.51
N GLU A 386 2.89 -20.77 -4.78
CA GLU A 386 1.48 -20.95 -5.15
C GLU A 386 0.93 -22.34 -4.77
N LYS A 387 1.74 -23.40 -4.87
CA LYS A 387 1.36 -24.74 -4.39
C LYS A 387 1.15 -24.74 -2.87
N ILE A 388 2.05 -24.14 -2.12
CA ILE A 388 1.94 -24.01 -0.66
C ILE A 388 0.69 -23.22 -0.28
N ARG A 389 0.41 -22.12 -0.98
CA ARG A 389 -0.79 -21.31 -0.78
C ARG A 389 -2.08 -22.11 -0.97
N LYS A 390 -2.18 -22.85 -2.09
CA LYS A 390 -3.33 -23.71 -2.37
C LYS A 390 -3.47 -24.79 -1.30
N PHE A 391 -2.37 -25.46 -0.97
CA PHE A 391 -2.36 -26.47 0.08
C PHE A 391 -2.85 -25.94 1.42
N ALA A 392 -2.43 -24.74 1.82
CA ALA A 392 -2.86 -24.10 3.07
C ALA A 392 -4.35 -23.70 3.07
N ASN A 393 -4.92 -23.38 1.89
CA ASN A 393 -6.35 -23.09 1.78
C ASN A 393 -7.23 -24.36 1.87
N GLU A 394 -6.71 -25.50 1.44
CA GLU A 394 -7.44 -26.78 1.39
C GLU A 394 -7.25 -27.62 2.66
N ASN A 395 -6.16 -27.41 3.40
CA ASN A 395 -5.78 -28.27 4.53
C ASN A 395 -5.76 -27.50 5.87
N LYS A 396 -5.80 -28.28 6.95
CA LYS A 396 -5.74 -27.82 8.35
C LYS A 396 -4.34 -28.07 8.94
N LYS A 397 -4.04 -27.43 10.08
CA LYS A 397 -2.77 -27.55 10.81
C LYS A 397 -1.54 -27.23 9.95
N VAL A 398 -1.67 -26.25 9.08
CA VAL A 398 -0.57 -25.77 8.24
C VAL A 398 0.13 -24.61 8.92
N VAL A 399 1.45 -24.72 9.04
CA VAL A 399 2.34 -23.63 9.46
C VAL A 399 3.14 -23.16 8.25
N ILE A 400 3.07 -21.86 7.98
CA ILE A 400 3.95 -21.24 7.01
C ILE A 400 4.87 -20.30 7.75
N ILE A 401 6.18 -20.53 7.64
CA ILE A 401 7.23 -19.68 8.19
C ILE A 401 7.76 -18.88 7.00
N GLY A 402 7.60 -17.55 7.01
CA GLY A 402 7.90 -16.75 5.83
C GLY A 402 8.56 -15.43 6.11
N THR A 403 9.39 -14.97 5.17
CA THR A 403 10.00 -13.63 5.28
C THR A 403 8.96 -12.54 5.04
N TYR A 404 9.07 -11.40 5.74
CA TYR A 404 8.22 -10.24 5.52
C TYR A 404 8.17 -9.81 4.05
N GLY A 405 9.32 -9.86 3.36
CA GLY A 405 9.43 -9.47 1.95
C GLY A 405 8.51 -10.28 1.02
N VAL A 406 8.44 -11.60 1.21
CA VAL A 406 7.60 -12.49 0.41
C VAL A 406 6.11 -12.26 0.69
N PHE A 407 5.75 -12.15 1.96
CA PHE A 407 4.34 -12.03 2.35
C PHE A 407 3.79 -10.61 2.27
N SER A 408 4.64 -9.59 2.17
CA SER A 408 4.19 -8.22 1.88
C SER A 408 3.74 -8.01 0.43
N THR A 409 4.15 -8.87 -0.51
CA THR A 409 4.01 -8.62 -1.96
C THR A 409 3.12 -9.60 -2.74
N GLY A 410 2.20 -10.36 -2.11
CA GLY A 410 1.30 -11.08 -2.98
C GLY A 410 0.75 -12.44 -2.56
N VAL A 411 1.08 -12.97 -1.41
CA VAL A 411 0.52 -14.27 -0.97
C VAL A 411 -0.71 -14.04 -0.09
N SER A 412 -1.88 -14.48 -0.57
CA SER A 412 -3.14 -14.43 0.20
C SER A 412 -3.57 -15.84 0.60
N ILE A 413 -3.79 -16.07 1.90
CA ILE A 413 -4.26 -17.33 2.44
C ILE A 413 -5.60 -17.08 3.14
N ASN A 414 -6.69 -17.56 2.56
CA ASN A 414 -8.03 -17.27 3.07
C ASN A 414 -8.30 -18.02 4.40
N ARG A 415 -7.77 -19.24 4.54
CA ARG A 415 -7.90 -20.09 5.73
C ARG A 415 -6.81 -19.81 6.77
N LEU A 416 -6.42 -18.55 6.98
CA LEU A 416 -5.43 -18.16 7.96
C LEU A 416 -6.12 -17.72 9.26
N HIS A 417 -5.78 -18.34 10.38
CA HIS A 417 -6.38 -18.10 11.68
C HIS A 417 -5.48 -17.31 12.63
N GLY A 418 -4.15 -17.44 12.46
CA GLY A 418 -3.17 -16.73 13.26
C GLY A 418 -2.00 -16.20 12.44
N VAL A 419 -1.49 -15.04 12.83
CA VAL A 419 -0.24 -14.45 12.33
C VAL A 419 0.66 -14.16 13.50
N ILE A 420 1.89 -14.67 13.48
CA ILE A 420 2.90 -14.40 14.51
C ILE A 420 3.98 -13.51 13.93
N PHE A 421 4.21 -12.37 14.56
CA PHE A 421 5.38 -11.53 14.29
C PHE A 421 6.54 -12.04 15.16
N ALA A 422 7.37 -12.88 14.59
CA ALA A 422 8.52 -13.44 15.32
C ALA A 422 9.54 -12.36 15.66
N ILE A 423 9.75 -11.37 14.79
CA ILE A 423 10.41 -10.10 15.09
C ILE A 423 9.61 -8.98 14.45
N ALA A 424 9.12 -8.06 15.25
CA ALA A 424 8.33 -6.96 14.79
C ALA A 424 9.18 -5.68 14.75
N GLY A 425 9.67 -5.33 13.57
CA GLY A 425 10.33 -4.04 13.33
C GLY A 425 9.33 -2.89 13.15
N LYS A 426 9.86 -1.69 12.87
CA LYS A 426 9.07 -0.45 12.62
C LYS A 426 8.19 -0.49 11.38
N SER A 427 8.33 -1.46 10.49
CA SER A 427 7.70 -1.43 9.16
C SER A 427 6.21 -1.70 9.24
N LEU A 428 5.48 -0.63 9.50
CA LEU A 428 4.05 -0.51 9.65
C LEU A 428 3.25 -1.12 8.50
N VAL A 429 3.59 -0.69 7.31
CA VAL A 429 2.89 -1.06 6.07
C VAL A 429 2.96 -2.57 5.85
N ARG A 430 4.13 -3.17 6.11
CA ARG A 430 4.33 -4.61 5.96
C ARG A 430 3.48 -5.42 6.93
N VAL A 431 3.43 -4.97 8.19
CA VAL A 431 2.61 -5.60 9.24
C VAL A 431 1.14 -5.57 8.86
N MET A 432 0.63 -4.39 8.51
CA MET A 432 -0.79 -4.20 8.15
C MET A 432 -1.19 -4.97 6.89
N GLN A 433 -0.33 -5.02 5.88
CA GLN A 433 -0.60 -5.78 4.66
C GLN A 433 -0.61 -7.30 4.91
N SER A 434 0.28 -7.79 5.77
CA SER A 434 0.31 -9.21 6.15
C SER A 434 -0.94 -9.61 6.92
N VAL A 435 -1.36 -8.79 7.89
CA VAL A 435 -2.60 -9.00 8.65
C VAL A 435 -3.82 -8.87 7.75
N GLY A 436 -3.88 -7.82 6.91
CA GLY A 436 -5.01 -7.58 6.01
C GLY A 436 -5.33 -8.75 5.07
N ARG A 437 -4.33 -9.56 4.71
CA ARG A 437 -4.53 -10.77 3.89
C ARG A 437 -5.20 -11.90 4.66
N GLY A 438 -4.96 -11.99 5.98
CA GLY A 438 -5.68 -12.88 6.87
C GLY A 438 -7.09 -12.41 7.19
N MET A 439 -7.44 -11.14 6.95
CA MET A 439 -8.77 -10.60 7.24
C MET A 439 -9.86 -11.03 6.24
N ARG A 440 -9.54 -11.70 5.15
CA ARG A 440 -10.57 -12.20 4.23
C ARG A 440 -11.54 -13.10 4.95
N LEU A 441 -12.82 -12.92 4.67
CA LEU A 441 -13.88 -13.75 5.24
C LEU A 441 -13.69 -15.21 4.83
N HIS A 442 -13.94 -16.11 5.75
CA HIS A 442 -13.98 -17.54 5.52
C HIS A 442 -14.96 -18.15 6.54
N ASP A 443 -15.81 -19.07 6.09
CA ASP A 443 -16.91 -19.62 6.87
C ASP A 443 -16.46 -20.31 8.17
N GLU A 444 -15.25 -20.84 8.20
CA GLU A 444 -14.70 -21.57 9.35
C GLU A 444 -13.92 -20.71 10.34
N LYS A 445 -13.92 -19.34 10.22
CA LYS A 445 -13.14 -18.50 11.16
C LYS A 445 -13.93 -17.30 11.71
N ASN A 446 -13.79 -17.11 13.02
CA ASN A 446 -14.35 -15.97 13.76
C ASN A 446 -13.30 -14.86 13.94
N GLY A 447 -12.57 -14.48 12.87
CA GLY A 447 -11.52 -13.48 12.94
C GLY A 447 -10.10 -14.04 12.84
N VAL A 448 -9.12 -13.14 12.84
CA VAL A 448 -7.69 -13.44 12.78
C VAL A 448 -7.02 -12.99 14.07
N ARG A 449 -6.22 -13.86 14.66
CA ARG A 449 -5.38 -13.52 15.83
C ARG A 449 -3.98 -13.13 15.38
N VAL A 450 -3.59 -11.94 15.75
CA VAL A 450 -2.21 -11.45 15.55
C VAL A 450 -1.48 -11.58 16.88
N TYR A 451 -0.32 -12.22 16.84
CA TYR A 451 0.58 -12.34 17.97
C TYR A 451 1.80 -11.49 17.72
N ASP A 452 1.93 -10.43 18.49
CA ASP A 452 3.06 -9.51 18.46
C ASP A 452 3.95 -9.81 19.66
N ILE A 453 5.17 -10.28 19.41
CA ILE A 453 6.12 -10.61 20.48
C ILE A 453 7.09 -9.46 20.64
N CYS A 454 7.03 -8.79 21.77
CA CYS A 454 7.88 -7.68 22.14
C CYS A 454 8.78 -8.07 23.31
N ASP A 455 10.00 -7.63 23.26
CA ASP A 455 11.01 -7.87 24.28
C ASP A 455 11.27 -6.58 25.07
N SER A 456 11.57 -6.67 26.41
CA SER A 456 11.87 -5.53 27.29
C SER A 456 13.26 -4.93 27.02
N PHE A 457 13.54 -4.66 25.75
CA PHE A 457 14.74 -3.97 25.28
C PHE A 457 14.37 -2.65 24.62
N LYS A 458 15.28 -1.70 24.63
CA LYS A 458 15.06 -0.31 24.21
C LYS A 458 14.43 -0.18 22.81
N TYR A 459 15.01 -0.84 21.81
CA TYR A 459 14.50 -0.72 20.44
C TYR A 459 13.21 -1.50 20.24
N SER A 460 13.06 -2.66 20.87
CA SER A 460 11.83 -3.45 20.82
C SER A 460 10.64 -2.69 21.40
N GLU A 461 10.82 -2.01 22.54
CA GLU A 461 9.79 -1.18 23.18
C GLU A 461 9.44 0.04 22.32
N ASP A 462 10.45 0.75 21.77
CA ASP A 462 10.20 1.91 20.93
C ASP A 462 9.44 1.53 19.64
N HIS A 463 9.76 0.36 19.08
CA HIS A 463 9.02 -0.18 17.93
C HIS A 463 7.60 -0.61 18.33
N LEU A 464 7.40 -1.13 19.54
CA LEU A 464 6.05 -1.47 20.03
C LEU A 464 5.17 -0.23 20.15
N LYS A 465 5.68 0.88 20.69
CA LYS A 465 4.94 2.16 20.78
C LYS A 465 4.44 2.62 19.39
N GLU A 466 5.30 2.50 18.37
CA GLU A 466 4.91 2.80 17.01
C GLU A 466 3.81 1.84 16.50
N ARG A 467 3.90 0.53 16.77
CA ARG A 467 2.91 -0.46 16.37
C ARG A 467 1.57 -0.28 17.08
N LEU A 468 1.57 0.05 18.38
CA LEU A 468 0.35 0.34 19.13
C LEU A 468 -0.47 1.47 18.51
N ASN A 469 0.19 2.55 18.09
CA ASN A 469 -0.46 3.65 17.38
C ASN A 469 -1.11 3.20 16.05
N ILE A 470 -0.59 2.16 15.41
CA ILE A 470 -1.15 1.60 14.19
C ILE A 470 -2.36 0.75 14.48
N TYR A 471 -2.25 -0.11 15.49
CA TYR A 471 -3.35 -0.97 15.90
C TYR A 471 -4.55 -0.13 16.33
N ASP A 472 -4.29 0.97 17.05
CA ASP A 472 -5.31 1.94 17.45
C ASP A 472 -5.97 2.61 16.23
N LYS A 473 -5.18 3.17 15.31
CA LYS A 473 -5.68 3.79 14.07
C LYS A 473 -6.48 2.80 13.20
N ALA A 474 -6.13 1.52 13.23
CA ALA A 474 -6.83 0.47 12.51
C ALA A 474 -8.10 -0.02 13.24
N GLY A 475 -8.33 0.42 14.48
CA GLY A 475 -9.43 -0.02 15.33
C GLY A 475 -9.34 -1.48 15.77
N TYR A 476 -8.13 -2.03 15.89
CA TYR A 476 -7.94 -3.41 16.33
C TYR A 476 -8.07 -3.53 17.84
N LYS A 477 -8.64 -4.66 18.30
CA LYS A 477 -8.70 -5.00 19.72
C LYS A 477 -7.35 -5.52 20.18
N VAL A 478 -6.71 -4.84 21.14
CA VAL A 478 -5.37 -5.18 21.66
C VAL A 478 -5.48 -5.72 23.08
N ASP A 479 -4.83 -6.86 23.34
CA ASP A 479 -4.62 -7.48 24.66
C ASP A 479 -3.13 -7.66 24.90
N ILE A 480 -2.62 -7.19 26.04
CA ILE A 480 -1.20 -7.30 26.40
C ILE A 480 -1.06 -8.32 27.52
N LYS A 481 -0.18 -9.28 27.31
CA LYS A 481 0.20 -10.27 28.31
C LYS A 481 1.69 -10.21 28.57
N GLU A 482 2.06 -9.91 29.81
CA GLU A 482 3.45 -9.98 30.25
C GLU A 482 3.88 -11.42 30.53
N ILE A 483 5.13 -11.71 30.22
CA ILE A 483 5.78 -13.01 30.43
C ILE A 483 7.15 -12.76 31.05
N ASP A 484 7.32 -13.16 32.28
CA ASP A 484 8.61 -13.08 32.97
C ASP A 484 9.48 -14.30 32.60
N ILE A 485 10.69 -14.04 32.11
CA ILE A 485 11.67 -15.08 31.88
C ILE A 485 12.28 -15.44 33.24
N LYS A 486 12.15 -16.72 33.62
CA LYS A 486 12.79 -17.28 34.78
C LYS A 486 14.17 -17.84 34.42
N GLU A 487 15.09 -17.82 35.37
CA GLU A 487 16.42 -18.44 35.23
C GLU A 487 16.38 -19.93 34.86
#